data_5267480fc823307f5086a4971b565eea
#
_entry.id   5267480fc823307f5086a4971b565eea
#
_cell.length_a   1.000
_cell.length_b   1.000
_cell.length_c   1.000
_cell.angle_alpha   90.00
_cell.angle_beta   90.00
_cell.angle_gamma   90.00
#
_symmetry.space_group_name_H-M   'P 1'
#
loop_
_entity.id
_entity.type
_entity.pdbx_description
1 polymer ?
#
loop_
_entity_poly.entity_id
_entity_poly.type
_entity_poly.pdbx_seq_one_letter_code
_entity_poly.pdbx_strand_id
1 'polypeptide(L)'
;MNNKHTATSRQFFQTLTICICLLFAGTYSAKASDRDHRQYDYVLILNSYNESAPWSNSITSPIMHKISELKDIDAYIEHLNLFMVNDSVMVDRFPQMLLNKYGKTPPKLLVLLGSMSMIFREEIKEMWGDVSILVCDSDPYIYTEEYYRKQDVTTPENKIHVDSLRDDYNITFMHTPAYLKESVKLMTRMIPNMKKLIFLGDGIYPNPEYNKQLKNIIARDFPYLQYQFISSYNYTLPELYNALRNADKETGVLVSTWFAETLTSQQMLINAYRSLSSISSPLFSIRYAGMDDGGMVGGYMYNEKIFINELLRNVSQILNGKPAREIPFFVPADAHPTFNYTTLVNKGLNPKLCPQNSIFYDKPENFLKKYIWVITGIFITLLLIALIQQKRIQMLKELRRVQKQEFENQIKYTNLIDNMPILYMKEKVIRNENGNIVETIFCDVNRFFETCFRKKENIIGKKGSELFPESMTEFTHFMETALREKRSITFPYYFKDVDTFYDIVLSPSLEEDTIDMFCLDSTELHNAQQMLSSTNHKLSLALEIANIIPWKWNLKEHSILCDINRPIIMTAMPGEIKEEQLSVSDEQYFSKIIKEDRPRVMQAFHDLIEGKINKVKEEYRVPVSYTHLTLPTI
;
A
#
# COMPACT_ATOMS: atom_id res chain seq x y z
N MET A 1 -70.55 -6.55 -19.90
CA MET A 1 -70.05 -7.96 -19.91
C MET A 1 -68.58 -8.00 -19.61
N ASN A 2 -68.11 -7.60 -18.36
CA ASN A 2 -66.68 -7.65 -18.06
C ASN A 2 -66.37 -7.80 -16.55
N ASN A 3 -67.19 -8.58 -15.81
CA ASN A 3 -66.95 -8.78 -14.36
C ASN A 3 -67.02 -10.26 -13.91
N LYS A 4 -67.07 -11.23 -14.83
CA LYS A 4 -67.08 -12.66 -14.47
C LYS A 4 -65.73 -13.37 -14.66
N HIS A 5 -64.76 -12.82 -15.40
CA HIS A 5 -63.47 -13.46 -15.63
C HIS A 5 -62.40 -13.18 -14.54
N THR A 6 -62.57 -12.10 -13.76
CA THR A 6 -61.64 -11.76 -12.70
C THR A 6 -61.86 -12.52 -11.38
N ALA A 7 -63.09 -12.97 -11.11
CA ALA A 7 -63.43 -13.75 -9.93
C ALA A 7 -62.90 -15.21 -10.01
N THR A 8 -62.98 -15.83 -11.18
CA THR A 8 -62.54 -17.21 -11.41
C THR A 8 -61.01 -17.34 -11.36
N SER A 9 -60.27 -16.34 -11.85
CA SER A 9 -58.80 -16.33 -11.79
C SER A 9 -58.28 -16.18 -10.34
N ARG A 10 -58.94 -15.36 -9.52
CA ARG A 10 -58.56 -15.14 -8.10
C ARG A 10 -58.84 -16.37 -7.25
N GLN A 11 -59.96 -17.07 -7.48
CA GLN A 11 -60.26 -18.33 -6.80
C GLN A 11 -59.27 -19.45 -7.22
N PHE A 12 -58.89 -19.53 -8.48
CA PHE A 12 -57.93 -20.51 -8.96
C PHE A 12 -56.55 -20.30 -8.33
N PHE A 13 -56.08 -19.05 -8.25
CA PHE A 13 -54.79 -18.72 -7.58
C PHE A 13 -54.84 -18.98 -6.06
N GLN A 14 -55.94 -18.68 -5.39
CA GLN A 14 -56.11 -18.99 -3.97
C GLN A 14 -56.12 -20.49 -3.70
N THR A 15 -56.80 -21.27 -4.52
CA THR A 15 -56.85 -22.74 -4.41
C THR A 15 -55.49 -23.36 -4.72
N LEU A 16 -54.78 -22.84 -5.73
CA LEU A 16 -53.42 -23.29 -6.07
C LEU A 16 -52.43 -22.97 -4.96
N THR A 17 -52.50 -21.79 -4.31
CA THR A 17 -51.65 -21.43 -3.17
C THR A 17 -51.91 -22.28 -1.95
N ILE A 18 -53.22 -22.60 -1.67
CA ILE A 18 -53.59 -23.49 -0.56
C ILE A 18 -53.12 -24.94 -0.82
N CYS A 19 -53.23 -25.41 -2.09
CA CYS A 19 -52.70 -26.74 -2.44
C CYS A 19 -51.16 -26.81 -2.35
N ILE A 20 -50.46 -25.78 -2.74
CA ILE A 20 -49.00 -25.69 -2.59
C ILE A 20 -48.61 -25.62 -1.11
N CYS A 21 -49.31 -24.83 -0.29
CA CYS A 21 -49.09 -24.80 1.14
C CYS A 21 -49.38 -26.14 1.83
N LEU A 22 -50.43 -26.86 1.38
CA LEU A 22 -50.75 -28.21 1.91
C LEU A 22 -49.74 -29.27 1.44
N LEU A 23 -49.19 -29.17 0.23
CA LEU A 23 -48.11 -30.03 -0.24
C LEU A 23 -46.80 -29.79 0.56
N PHE A 24 -46.50 -28.56 0.90
CA PHE A 24 -45.34 -28.24 1.77
C PHE A 24 -45.61 -28.60 3.26
N ALA A 25 -46.82 -28.47 3.77
CA ALA A 25 -47.19 -28.90 5.09
C ALA A 25 -47.17 -30.45 5.25
N GLY A 26 -47.55 -31.17 4.19
CA GLY A 26 -47.48 -32.63 4.17
C GLY A 26 -46.07 -33.22 4.18
N THR A 27 -45.08 -32.47 3.68
CA THR A 27 -43.66 -32.92 3.73
C THR A 27 -42.96 -32.58 5.03
N TYR A 28 -43.55 -31.69 5.84
CA TYR A 28 -43.01 -31.38 7.18
C TYR A 28 -43.60 -32.19 8.32
N SER A 29 -44.63 -33.03 8.07
CA SER A 29 -45.31 -33.81 9.09
C SER A 29 -44.84 -35.27 9.20
N ALA A 30 -43.75 -35.63 8.56
CA ALA A 30 -43.26 -37.00 8.65
C ALA A 30 -41.77 -37.04 8.94
N LYS A 31 -41.42 -36.72 10.16
CA LYS A 31 -40.32 -37.30 10.94
C LYS A 31 -40.28 -36.66 12.32
N ALA A 32 -41.31 -36.81 13.12
CA ALA A 32 -41.10 -37.06 14.55
C ALA A 32 -40.62 -38.51 14.64
N SER A 33 -39.51 -38.81 14.00
CA SER A 33 -38.71 -39.98 14.23
C SER A 33 -38.13 -39.81 15.62
N ASP A 34 -38.24 -40.83 16.43
CA ASP A 34 -37.50 -41.08 17.63
C ASP A 34 -36.26 -40.19 17.67
N ARG A 35 -36.29 -39.13 18.45
CA ARG A 35 -35.05 -38.51 18.92
C ARG A 35 -34.42 -39.59 19.77
N ASP A 36 -33.63 -40.43 19.12
CA ASP A 36 -32.52 -41.08 19.73
C ASP A 36 -31.99 -40.04 20.71
N HIS A 37 -32.13 -40.27 22.00
CA HIS A 37 -31.51 -39.45 23.03
C HIS A 37 -30.00 -39.69 22.90
N ARG A 38 -29.41 -39.22 21.79
CA ARG A 38 -27.99 -39.07 21.71
C ARG A 38 -27.67 -37.99 22.72
N GLN A 39 -27.16 -38.46 23.80
CA GLN A 39 -26.60 -37.64 24.84
C GLN A 39 -25.41 -36.94 24.23
N TYR A 40 -25.64 -35.71 23.74
CA TYR A 40 -24.56 -34.89 23.17
C TYR A 40 -23.58 -34.61 24.30
N ASP A 41 -22.30 -34.80 23.98
CA ASP A 41 -21.23 -34.33 24.84
C ASP A 41 -21.33 -32.80 25.00
N TYR A 42 -21.05 -32.30 26.16
CA TYR A 42 -21.14 -30.89 26.41
C TYR A 42 -20.00 -30.36 27.27
N VAL A 43 -19.71 -29.08 27.10
CA VAL A 43 -18.83 -28.28 27.96
C VAL A 43 -19.71 -27.40 28.84
N LEU A 44 -19.44 -27.37 30.12
CA LEU A 44 -20.13 -26.51 31.07
C LEU A 44 -19.16 -25.48 31.61
N ILE A 45 -19.51 -24.19 31.48
CA ILE A 45 -18.76 -23.07 32.03
C ILE A 45 -19.52 -22.54 33.25
N LEU A 46 -18.94 -22.68 34.44
CA LEU A 46 -19.45 -22.06 35.66
C LEU A 46 -18.71 -20.72 35.87
N ASN A 47 -19.40 -19.66 35.60
CA ASN A 47 -18.86 -18.31 35.75
C ASN A 47 -19.25 -17.76 37.13
N SER A 48 -18.27 -17.62 38.04
CA SER A 48 -18.49 -17.02 39.37
C SER A 48 -19.01 -15.60 39.34
N TYR A 49 -18.80 -14.93 38.20
CA TYR A 49 -19.21 -13.55 37.95
C TYR A 49 -20.57 -13.49 37.24
N ASN A 50 -21.01 -12.30 36.92
CA ASN A 50 -22.18 -12.11 36.07
C ASN A 50 -21.84 -12.12 34.57
N GLU A 51 -22.86 -12.09 33.74
CA GLU A 51 -22.78 -12.07 32.30
C GLU A 51 -21.97 -10.87 31.75
N SER A 52 -22.04 -9.75 32.44
CA SER A 52 -21.44 -8.49 31.95
C SER A 52 -20.01 -8.26 32.46
N ALA A 53 -19.40 -9.22 33.16
CA ALA A 53 -18.02 -9.07 33.63
C ALA A 53 -17.03 -9.15 32.43
N PRO A 54 -16.32 -8.07 32.07
CA PRO A 54 -15.50 -8.04 30.85
C PRO A 54 -14.44 -9.12 30.81
N TRP A 55 -13.81 -9.42 31.96
CA TRP A 55 -12.78 -10.46 32.05
C TRP A 55 -13.34 -11.85 31.76
N SER A 56 -14.52 -12.21 32.30
CA SER A 56 -15.10 -13.51 32.01
C SER A 56 -15.52 -13.65 30.55
N ASN A 57 -16.01 -12.57 29.95
CA ASN A 57 -16.39 -12.56 28.54
C ASN A 57 -15.18 -12.75 27.60
N SER A 58 -14.02 -12.20 27.94
CA SER A 58 -12.80 -12.39 27.16
C SER A 58 -12.32 -13.86 27.16
N ILE A 59 -12.74 -14.66 28.14
CA ILE A 59 -12.43 -16.09 28.26
C ILE A 59 -13.56 -16.95 27.66
N THR A 60 -14.81 -16.68 28.01
CA THR A 60 -15.95 -17.49 27.57
C THR A 60 -16.20 -17.41 26.07
N SER A 61 -16.10 -16.22 25.49
CA SER A 61 -16.38 -16.01 24.07
C SER A 61 -15.47 -16.84 23.14
N PRO A 62 -14.14 -16.88 23.31
CA PRO A 62 -13.26 -17.75 22.54
C PRO A 62 -13.57 -19.25 22.71
N ILE A 63 -13.91 -19.68 23.94
CA ILE A 63 -14.27 -21.08 24.20
C ILE A 63 -15.56 -21.45 23.46
N MET A 64 -16.60 -20.61 23.58
CA MET A 64 -17.88 -20.82 22.90
C MET A 64 -17.70 -20.84 21.38
N HIS A 65 -16.90 -19.94 20.85
CA HIS A 65 -16.59 -19.92 19.41
C HIS A 65 -15.87 -21.20 18.99
N LYS A 66 -14.87 -21.64 19.75
CA LYS A 66 -14.14 -22.88 19.46
C LYS A 66 -15.02 -24.12 19.48
N ILE A 67 -15.94 -24.19 20.42
CA ILE A 67 -16.86 -25.32 20.52
C ILE A 67 -17.89 -25.29 19.41
N SER A 68 -18.37 -24.11 18.99
CA SER A 68 -19.32 -23.99 17.89
C SER A 68 -18.78 -24.51 16.54
N GLU A 69 -17.46 -24.63 16.41
CA GLU A 69 -16.82 -25.27 15.24
C GLU A 69 -16.93 -26.81 15.28
N LEU A 70 -17.25 -27.40 16.46
CA LEU A 70 -17.35 -28.82 16.65
C LEU A 70 -18.82 -29.27 16.46
N LYS A 71 -19.04 -30.39 15.74
CA LYS A 71 -20.38 -30.81 15.35
C LYS A 71 -21.15 -31.59 16.43
N ASP A 72 -20.40 -32.18 17.37
CA ASP A 72 -20.96 -33.18 18.30
C ASP A 72 -20.82 -32.76 19.77
N ILE A 73 -20.52 -31.50 20.05
CA ILE A 73 -20.32 -30.98 21.41
C ILE A 73 -21.06 -29.67 21.55
N ASP A 74 -21.90 -29.56 22.58
CA ASP A 74 -22.56 -28.32 22.96
C ASP A 74 -21.79 -27.58 24.06
N ALA A 75 -22.02 -26.28 24.23
CA ALA A 75 -21.48 -25.51 25.35
C ALA A 75 -22.57 -24.74 26.07
N TYR A 76 -22.50 -24.75 27.40
CA TYR A 76 -23.43 -24.05 28.28
C TYR A 76 -22.66 -23.17 29.26
N ILE A 77 -23.21 -22.01 29.58
CA ILE A 77 -22.66 -21.08 30.58
C ILE A 77 -23.68 -20.85 31.67
N GLU A 78 -23.27 -21.06 32.94
CA GLU A 78 -24.02 -20.68 34.13
C GLU A 78 -23.34 -19.48 34.80
N HIS A 79 -24.03 -18.37 34.85
CA HIS A 79 -23.57 -17.17 35.55
C HIS A 79 -24.04 -17.22 37.00
N LEU A 80 -23.17 -17.65 37.89
CA LEU A 80 -23.53 -17.91 39.28
C LEU A 80 -23.62 -16.65 40.12
N ASN A 81 -22.93 -15.58 39.72
CA ASN A 81 -22.90 -14.28 40.39
C ASN A 81 -22.62 -14.43 41.92
N LEU A 82 -21.66 -15.26 42.28
CA LEU A 82 -21.40 -15.67 43.67
C LEU A 82 -21.03 -14.49 44.58
N PHE A 83 -20.47 -13.44 44.01
CA PHE A 83 -20.09 -12.24 44.77
C PHE A 83 -21.28 -11.41 45.27
N MET A 84 -22.46 -11.65 44.73
CA MET A 84 -23.70 -10.97 45.14
C MET A 84 -24.57 -11.80 46.07
N VAL A 85 -24.18 -13.07 46.31
CA VAL A 85 -24.95 -13.96 47.16
C VAL A 85 -24.49 -13.83 48.61
N ASN A 86 -25.27 -13.13 49.39
CA ASN A 86 -25.00 -12.93 50.82
C ASN A 86 -25.64 -13.99 51.73
N ASP A 87 -26.45 -14.88 51.15
CA ASP A 87 -27.20 -15.93 51.89
C ASP A 87 -26.56 -17.32 51.64
N SER A 88 -26.12 -17.94 52.72
CA SER A 88 -25.57 -19.32 52.69
C SER A 88 -26.53 -20.32 52.06
N VAL A 89 -27.81 -20.18 52.36
CA VAL A 89 -28.85 -21.10 51.85
C VAL A 89 -28.95 -21.02 50.32
N MET A 90 -28.69 -19.87 49.73
CA MET A 90 -28.67 -19.75 48.27
C MET A 90 -27.44 -20.40 47.66
N VAL A 91 -26.26 -20.28 48.27
CA VAL A 91 -25.04 -20.95 47.80
C VAL A 91 -25.21 -22.47 47.83
N ASP A 92 -25.75 -22.99 48.89
CA ASP A 92 -25.97 -24.42 49.06
C ASP A 92 -26.97 -25.03 48.05
N ARG A 93 -27.79 -24.21 47.41
CA ARG A 93 -28.74 -24.62 46.36
C ARG A 93 -28.13 -24.72 44.96
N PHE A 94 -26.98 -24.12 44.71
CA PHE A 94 -26.36 -24.17 43.38
C PHE A 94 -26.02 -25.61 42.91
N PRO A 95 -25.42 -26.48 43.71
CA PRO A 95 -25.16 -27.86 43.28
C PRO A 95 -26.46 -28.57 42.91
N GLN A 96 -27.52 -28.40 43.68
CA GLN A 96 -28.84 -29.01 43.41
C GLN A 96 -29.46 -28.44 42.12
N MET A 97 -29.29 -27.16 41.85
CA MET A 97 -29.72 -26.52 40.61
C MET A 97 -28.99 -27.14 39.42
N LEU A 98 -27.66 -27.28 39.49
CA LEU A 98 -26.86 -27.92 38.45
C LEU A 98 -27.29 -29.37 38.22
N LEU A 99 -27.50 -30.12 39.28
CA LEU A 99 -27.98 -31.50 39.19
C LEU A 99 -29.37 -31.61 38.54
N ASN A 100 -30.27 -30.69 38.87
CA ASN A 100 -31.63 -30.68 38.29
C ASN A 100 -31.60 -30.29 36.82
N LYS A 101 -30.66 -29.43 36.39
CA LYS A 101 -30.55 -28.95 35.02
C LYS A 101 -29.78 -29.92 34.11
N TYR A 102 -28.66 -30.44 34.57
CA TYR A 102 -27.74 -31.25 33.76
C TYR A 102 -27.80 -32.74 34.07
N GLY A 103 -28.50 -33.12 35.11
CA GLY A 103 -28.61 -34.52 35.54
C GLY A 103 -27.29 -35.12 36.02
N LYS A 104 -27.19 -36.44 35.98
CA LYS A 104 -25.98 -37.19 36.39
C LYS A 104 -24.96 -37.36 35.27
N THR A 105 -25.22 -36.84 34.09
CA THR A 105 -24.29 -36.94 32.96
C THR A 105 -23.19 -35.91 33.11
N PRO A 106 -21.92 -36.31 33.26
CA PRO A 106 -20.83 -35.37 33.41
C PRO A 106 -20.58 -34.59 32.12
N PRO A 107 -20.24 -33.30 32.22
CA PRO A 107 -19.69 -32.60 31.07
C PRO A 107 -18.33 -33.20 30.67
N LYS A 108 -17.97 -33.16 29.38
CA LYS A 108 -16.61 -33.51 28.93
C LYS A 108 -15.54 -32.59 29.50
N LEU A 109 -15.92 -31.37 29.74
CA LEU A 109 -15.06 -30.34 30.34
C LEU A 109 -15.92 -29.41 31.19
N LEU A 110 -15.49 -29.21 32.42
CA LEU A 110 -16.00 -28.17 33.31
C LEU A 110 -15.00 -27.04 33.38
N VAL A 111 -15.41 -25.85 32.96
CA VAL A 111 -14.59 -24.62 33.04
C VAL A 111 -15.07 -23.78 34.21
N LEU A 112 -14.20 -23.49 35.16
CA LEU A 112 -14.48 -22.65 36.31
C LEU A 112 -13.81 -21.26 36.12
N LEU A 113 -14.61 -20.21 36.02
CA LEU A 113 -14.13 -18.84 35.97
C LEU A 113 -14.24 -18.18 37.34
N GLY A 114 -13.08 -17.93 37.94
CA GLY A 114 -12.95 -17.53 39.32
C GLY A 114 -12.93 -18.75 40.27
N SER A 115 -11.95 -18.79 41.16
CA SER A 115 -11.75 -19.89 42.11
C SER A 115 -12.91 -20.05 43.12
N MET A 116 -13.76 -19.04 43.26
CA MET A 116 -14.90 -19.09 44.15
C MET A 116 -15.87 -20.25 43.82
N SER A 117 -16.03 -20.61 42.55
CA SER A 117 -16.83 -21.77 42.14
C SER A 117 -16.24 -23.11 42.58
N MET A 118 -14.98 -23.13 43.02
CA MET A 118 -14.34 -24.33 43.59
C MET A 118 -14.86 -24.71 45.00
N ILE A 119 -15.66 -23.83 45.63
CA ILE A 119 -16.35 -24.21 46.87
C ILE A 119 -17.27 -25.43 46.66
N PHE A 120 -17.75 -25.62 45.42
CA PHE A 120 -18.64 -26.73 45.04
C PHE A 120 -17.88 -28.00 44.58
N ARG A 121 -16.56 -28.07 44.74
CA ARG A 121 -15.75 -29.18 44.20
C ARG A 121 -16.14 -30.54 44.71
N GLU A 122 -16.55 -30.66 45.98
CA GLU A 122 -16.99 -31.92 46.57
C GLU A 122 -18.31 -32.39 45.95
N GLU A 123 -19.28 -31.48 45.87
CA GLU A 123 -20.59 -31.78 45.28
C GLU A 123 -20.44 -32.07 43.76
N ILE A 124 -19.54 -31.38 43.06
CA ILE A 124 -19.23 -31.67 41.67
C ILE A 124 -18.66 -33.08 41.52
N LYS A 125 -17.75 -33.48 42.42
CA LYS A 125 -17.16 -34.82 42.44
C LYS A 125 -18.20 -35.91 42.77
N GLU A 126 -19.07 -35.63 43.72
CA GLU A 126 -20.19 -36.54 44.06
C GLU A 126 -21.17 -36.67 42.88
N MET A 127 -21.45 -35.60 42.19
CA MET A 127 -22.42 -35.55 41.09
C MET A 127 -21.89 -36.22 39.82
N TRP A 128 -20.66 -35.91 39.42
CA TRP A 128 -20.09 -36.22 38.10
C TRP A 128 -18.78 -37.02 38.14
N GLY A 129 -18.31 -37.40 39.32
CA GLY A 129 -17.07 -38.19 39.46
C GLY A 129 -15.81 -37.42 39.10
N ASP A 130 -14.90 -38.06 38.37
CA ASP A 130 -13.59 -37.51 38.01
C ASP A 130 -13.65 -36.65 36.71
N VAL A 131 -14.60 -35.71 36.67
CA VAL A 131 -14.74 -34.79 35.51
C VAL A 131 -13.50 -33.93 35.33
N SER A 132 -13.13 -33.67 34.06
CA SER A 132 -12.01 -32.77 33.76
C SER A 132 -12.38 -31.31 34.06
N ILE A 133 -11.60 -30.67 34.93
CA ILE A 133 -11.82 -29.29 35.38
C ILE A 133 -10.68 -28.39 34.90
N LEU A 134 -11.05 -27.30 34.25
CA LEU A 134 -10.13 -26.23 33.89
C LEU A 134 -10.52 -24.96 34.65
N VAL A 135 -9.65 -24.47 35.53
CA VAL A 135 -9.89 -23.27 36.31
C VAL A 135 -9.12 -22.08 35.72
N CYS A 136 -9.78 -20.96 35.58
CA CYS A 136 -9.15 -19.66 35.22
C CYS A 136 -9.34 -18.70 36.40
N ASP A 137 -8.24 -18.25 37.00
CA ASP A 137 -8.28 -17.25 38.08
C ASP A 137 -6.97 -16.46 38.17
N SER A 138 -7.03 -15.40 38.92
CA SER A 138 -5.90 -14.50 39.20
C SER A 138 -5.07 -14.89 40.41
N ASP A 139 -5.53 -15.85 41.20
CA ASP A 139 -4.83 -16.38 42.37
C ASP A 139 -4.79 -17.89 42.29
N PRO A 140 -3.64 -18.53 42.48
CA PRO A 140 -3.52 -19.97 42.52
C PRO A 140 -4.02 -20.62 43.85
N TYR A 141 -4.63 -19.84 44.70
CA TYR A 141 -5.17 -20.34 45.96
C TYR A 141 -6.71 -20.39 45.94
N ILE A 142 -7.23 -21.40 46.54
CA ILE A 142 -8.67 -21.57 46.84
C ILE A 142 -8.84 -21.36 48.32
N TYR A 143 -9.88 -20.68 48.68
CA TYR A 143 -10.20 -20.37 50.06
C TYR A 143 -11.42 -21.15 50.54
N THR A 144 -11.62 -21.20 51.86
CA THR A 144 -12.83 -21.76 52.43
C THR A 144 -14.03 -20.89 52.09
N GLU A 145 -15.21 -21.49 52.10
CA GLU A 145 -16.47 -20.78 51.89
C GLU A 145 -16.64 -19.62 52.89
N GLU A 146 -16.30 -19.86 54.16
CA GLU A 146 -16.34 -18.86 55.21
C GLU A 146 -15.47 -17.62 54.87
N TYR A 147 -14.28 -17.83 54.29
CA TYR A 147 -13.40 -16.74 53.85
C TYR A 147 -14.07 -15.91 52.74
N TYR A 148 -14.65 -16.56 51.76
CA TYR A 148 -15.31 -15.84 50.66
C TYR A 148 -16.54 -15.05 51.14
N ARG A 149 -17.23 -15.53 52.15
CA ARG A 149 -18.42 -14.89 52.72
C ARG A 149 -18.11 -13.76 53.69
N LYS A 150 -17.23 -14.01 54.67
CA LYS A 150 -16.95 -13.10 55.78
C LYS A 150 -15.76 -12.19 55.53
N GLN A 151 -14.95 -12.50 54.56
CA GLN A 151 -13.72 -11.78 54.17
C GLN A 151 -12.75 -11.52 55.31
N ASP A 152 -12.85 -12.31 56.34
CA ASP A 152 -12.08 -12.18 57.57
C ASP A 152 -10.91 -13.14 57.58
N VAL A 153 -9.72 -12.54 57.66
CA VAL A 153 -8.43 -13.13 58.00
C VAL A 153 -7.92 -14.22 57.03
N THR A 154 -6.97 -13.80 56.20
CA THR A 154 -6.04 -14.70 55.50
C THR A 154 -5.13 -15.42 56.47
N THR A 155 -5.57 -16.52 57.05
CA THR A 155 -4.68 -17.46 57.73
C THR A 155 -4.19 -18.50 56.72
N PRO A 156 -2.96 -19.05 56.85
CA PRO A 156 -2.48 -20.13 56.00
C PRO A 156 -3.41 -21.36 56.00
N GLU A 157 -4.16 -21.56 57.05
CA GLU A 157 -5.09 -22.69 57.27
C GLU A 157 -6.34 -22.59 56.41
N ASN A 158 -6.68 -21.39 55.94
CA ASN A 158 -7.90 -21.13 55.15
C ASN A 158 -7.66 -21.09 53.64
N LYS A 159 -6.47 -21.42 53.19
CA LYS A 159 -6.14 -21.41 51.75
C LYS A 159 -5.46 -22.70 51.33
N ILE A 160 -5.89 -23.23 50.20
CA ILE A 160 -5.36 -24.42 49.57
C ILE A 160 -4.77 -24.03 48.23
N HIS A 161 -3.52 -24.40 47.99
CA HIS A 161 -2.92 -24.16 46.66
C HIS A 161 -3.55 -25.13 45.65
N VAL A 162 -3.98 -24.65 44.48
CA VAL A 162 -4.67 -25.46 43.47
C VAL A 162 -3.88 -26.71 43.06
N ASP A 163 -2.53 -26.61 43.09
CA ASP A 163 -1.66 -27.73 42.72
C ASP A 163 -1.83 -28.95 43.67
N SER A 164 -2.11 -28.71 44.96
CA SER A 164 -2.37 -29.79 45.92
C SER A 164 -3.69 -30.54 45.68
N LEU A 165 -4.55 -30.03 44.85
CA LEU A 165 -5.83 -30.69 44.51
C LEU A 165 -5.73 -31.69 43.36
N ARG A 166 -4.59 -31.78 42.67
CA ARG A 166 -4.42 -32.65 41.50
C ARG A 166 -4.52 -34.13 41.81
N ASP A 167 -4.16 -34.51 43.03
CA ASP A 167 -4.27 -35.91 43.46
C ASP A 167 -5.73 -36.33 43.65
N ASP A 168 -6.58 -35.40 44.10
CA ASP A 168 -7.97 -35.65 44.41
C ASP A 168 -8.94 -35.31 43.25
N TYR A 169 -8.54 -34.40 42.37
CA TYR A 169 -9.38 -33.88 41.27
C TYR A 169 -8.64 -33.91 39.94
N ASN A 170 -9.37 -34.16 38.87
CA ASN A 170 -8.85 -34.07 37.51
C ASN A 170 -8.85 -32.59 37.06
N ILE A 171 -7.87 -31.84 37.53
CA ILE A 171 -7.84 -30.37 37.44
C ILE A 171 -6.57 -29.84 36.74
N THR A 172 -6.73 -28.79 35.93
CA THR A 172 -5.66 -27.89 35.48
C THR A 172 -6.03 -26.44 35.76
N PHE A 173 -5.04 -25.56 35.76
CA PHE A 173 -5.20 -24.16 36.15
C PHE A 173 -4.53 -23.20 35.16
N MET A 174 -5.25 -22.14 34.82
CA MET A 174 -4.80 -21.02 33.97
C MET A 174 -4.72 -19.78 34.84
N HIS A 175 -3.49 -19.37 35.19
CA HIS A 175 -3.27 -18.23 36.06
C HIS A 175 -3.28 -16.90 35.28
N THR A 176 -4.00 -15.91 35.77
CA THR A 176 -4.04 -14.54 35.25
C THR A 176 -3.47 -13.57 36.29
N PRO A 177 -2.14 -13.52 36.46
CA PRO A 177 -1.51 -12.79 37.57
C PRO A 177 -1.72 -11.28 37.48
N ALA A 178 -1.74 -10.62 38.65
CA ALA A 178 -1.68 -9.18 38.75
C ALA A 178 -0.23 -8.74 38.97
N TYR A 179 0.32 -7.96 38.04
CA TYR A 179 1.69 -7.46 38.09
C TYR A 179 1.77 -6.14 38.86
N LEU A 180 1.55 -6.19 40.18
CA LEU A 180 1.37 -5.01 41.03
C LEU A 180 2.62 -4.12 41.06
N LYS A 181 3.80 -4.70 41.26
CA LYS A 181 5.07 -3.97 41.29
C LYS A 181 5.38 -3.29 39.96
N GLU A 182 5.22 -4.05 38.89
CA GLU A 182 5.45 -3.57 37.52
C GLU A 182 4.47 -2.46 37.16
N SER A 183 3.20 -2.58 37.60
CA SER A 183 2.19 -1.53 37.43
C SER A 183 2.55 -0.23 38.15
N VAL A 184 3.00 -0.30 39.41
CA VAL A 184 3.45 0.89 40.13
C VAL A 184 4.67 1.52 39.45
N LYS A 185 5.65 0.70 39.03
CA LYS A 185 6.83 1.17 38.28
C LYS A 185 6.44 1.82 36.96
N LEU A 186 5.45 1.27 36.26
CA LEU A 186 4.92 1.85 35.03
C LEU A 186 4.27 3.21 35.31
N MET A 187 3.44 3.31 36.36
CA MET A 187 2.76 4.54 36.74
C MET A 187 3.74 5.64 37.11
N THR A 188 4.79 5.35 37.90
CA THR A 188 5.83 6.34 38.25
C THR A 188 6.60 6.84 37.04
N ARG A 189 6.73 6.02 35.97
CA ARG A 189 7.31 6.45 34.70
C ARG A 189 6.35 7.33 33.89
N MET A 190 5.08 6.99 33.88
CA MET A 190 4.06 7.67 33.06
C MET A 190 3.58 8.99 33.69
N ILE A 191 3.60 9.09 35.00
CA ILE A 191 3.22 10.28 35.79
C ILE A 191 4.49 10.90 36.37
N PRO A 192 5.06 11.95 35.74
CA PRO A 192 6.24 12.62 36.25
C PRO A 192 5.98 13.19 37.65
N ASN A 193 6.92 12.97 38.59
CA ASN A 193 6.83 13.44 39.97
C ASN A 193 5.65 12.87 40.77
N MET A 194 5.22 11.65 40.46
CA MET A 194 4.18 10.95 41.20
C MET A 194 4.51 10.92 42.69
N LYS A 195 3.61 11.41 43.55
CA LYS A 195 3.73 11.47 45.00
C LYS A 195 2.78 10.56 45.74
N LYS A 196 1.65 10.25 45.13
CA LYS A 196 0.58 9.47 45.75
C LYS A 196 0.12 8.35 44.83
N LEU A 197 -0.08 7.16 45.42
CA LEU A 197 -0.77 6.03 44.78
C LEU A 197 -2.09 5.79 45.50
N ILE A 198 -3.18 5.85 44.76
CA ILE A 198 -4.48 5.35 45.20
C ILE A 198 -4.67 3.97 44.58
N PHE A 199 -4.89 2.96 45.39
CA PHE A 199 -5.36 1.66 44.95
C PHE A 199 -6.86 1.60 45.15
N LEU A 200 -7.58 1.33 44.06
CA LEU A 200 -9.02 1.25 44.03
C LEU A 200 -9.46 -0.21 43.88
N GLY A 201 -10.20 -0.74 44.84
CA GLY A 201 -10.75 -2.09 44.78
C GLY A 201 -11.91 -2.23 45.75
N ASP A 202 -12.84 -3.15 45.42
CA ASP A 202 -13.85 -3.52 46.40
C ASP A 202 -13.20 -4.29 47.56
N GLY A 203 -14.00 -4.52 48.59
CA GLY A 203 -13.53 -5.28 49.74
C GLY A 203 -13.49 -6.78 49.51
N ILE A 204 -13.79 -7.28 48.30
CA ILE A 204 -13.90 -8.67 47.95
C ILE A 204 -12.52 -9.20 47.50
N TYR A 205 -12.27 -10.45 47.83
CA TYR A 205 -11.10 -11.17 47.32
C TYR A 205 -10.97 -11.02 45.79
N PRO A 206 -9.82 -10.72 45.22
CA PRO A 206 -8.49 -10.73 45.85
C PRO A 206 -7.97 -9.36 46.32
N ASN A 207 -8.79 -8.30 46.32
CA ASN A 207 -8.33 -6.94 46.58
C ASN A 207 -7.73 -6.71 47.99
N PRO A 208 -8.23 -7.32 49.08
CA PRO A 208 -7.56 -7.22 50.37
C PRO A 208 -6.12 -7.77 50.35
N GLU A 209 -5.90 -8.84 49.63
CA GLU A 209 -4.55 -9.43 49.47
C GLU A 209 -3.65 -8.53 48.61
N TYR A 210 -4.18 -7.99 47.52
CA TYR A 210 -3.45 -7.00 46.68
C TYR A 210 -3.11 -5.74 47.47
N ASN A 211 -4.03 -5.25 48.32
CA ASN A 211 -3.74 -4.13 49.20
C ASN A 211 -2.56 -4.40 50.14
N LYS A 212 -2.52 -5.60 50.75
CA LYS A 212 -1.41 -6.02 51.61
C LYS A 212 -0.10 -6.11 50.84
N GLN A 213 -0.12 -6.69 49.65
CA GLN A 213 1.06 -6.78 48.78
C GLN A 213 1.54 -5.39 48.35
N LEU A 214 0.63 -4.51 47.93
CA LEU A 214 0.95 -3.14 47.55
C LEU A 214 1.58 -2.34 48.69
N LYS A 215 1.05 -2.44 49.93
CA LYS A 215 1.65 -1.81 51.11
C LYS A 215 3.09 -2.24 51.26
N ASN A 216 3.40 -3.53 51.13
CA ASN A 216 4.77 -4.05 51.24
C ASN A 216 5.65 -3.58 50.08
N ILE A 217 5.13 -3.57 48.84
CA ILE A 217 5.86 -3.11 47.66
C ILE A 217 6.18 -1.62 47.79
N ILE A 218 5.20 -0.79 48.20
CA ILE A 218 5.42 0.63 48.37
C ILE A 218 6.44 0.91 49.45
N ALA A 219 6.28 0.30 50.61
CA ALA A 219 7.22 0.49 51.71
C ALA A 219 8.66 0.12 51.36
N ARG A 220 8.85 -0.93 50.57
CA ARG A 220 10.19 -1.42 50.20
C ARG A 220 10.77 -0.72 48.97
N ASP A 221 10.00 -0.59 47.92
CA ASP A 221 10.52 -0.23 46.58
C ASP A 221 10.20 1.24 46.20
N PHE A 222 9.19 1.86 46.83
CA PHE A 222 8.71 3.22 46.52
C PHE A 222 8.39 4.02 47.81
N PRO A 223 9.28 4.12 48.78
CA PRO A 223 9.00 4.69 50.11
C PRO A 223 8.63 6.19 50.08
N TYR A 224 8.85 6.85 48.95
CA TYR A 224 8.48 8.26 48.75
C TYR A 224 7.02 8.45 48.36
N LEU A 225 6.28 7.35 47.98
CA LEU A 225 4.90 7.42 47.61
C LEU A 225 3.97 7.33 48.82
N GLN A 226 3.07 8.28 48.93
CA GLN A 226 1.93 8.13 49.83
C GLN A 226 0.97 7.09 49.27
N TYR A 227 0.56 6.12 50.10
CA TYR A 227 -0.35 5.06 49.67
C TYR A 227 -1.72 5.19 50.35
N GLN A 228 -2.77 5.05 49.54
CA GLN A 228 -4.15 5.01 50.03
C GLN A 228 -4.92 3.88 49.36
N PHE A 229 -5.59 3.05 50.15
CA PHE A 229 -6.55 2.07 49.65
C PHE A 229 -7.97 2.66 49.79
N ILE A 230 -8.66 2.77 48.64
CA ILE A 230 -10.07 3.15 48.58
C ILE A 230 -10.87 1.87 48.28
N SER A 231 -11.70 1.47 49.21
CA SER A 231 -12.49 0.26 49.13
C SER A 231 -13.95 0.53 49.34
N SER A 232 -14.82 -0.27 48.74
CA SER A 232 -16.25 -0.23 48.92
C SER A 232 -16.72 -0.49 50.37
N TYR A 233 -15.84 -0.95 51.24
CA TYR A 233 -16.13 -1.00 52.70
C TYR A 233 -16.06 0.36 53.37
N ASN A 234 -15.22 1.25 52.86
CA ASN A 234 -14.92 2.52 53.52
C ASN A 234 -15.42 3.72 52.74
N TYR A 235 -15.85 3.52 51.49
CA TYR A 235 -16.30 4.56 50.59
C TYR A 235 -17.55 4.13 49.86
N THR A 236 -18.52 5.03 49.86
CA THR A 236 -19.64 4.96 48.91
C THR A 236 -19.18 5.41 47.52
N LEU A 237 -19.95 5.10 46.50
CA LEU A 237 -19.64 5.52 45.14
C LEU A 237 -19.52 7.06 44.98
N PRO A 238 -20.39 7.87 45.57
CA PRO A 238 -20.23 9.33 45.56
C PRO A 238 -18.94 9.81 46.23
N GLU A 239 -18.57 9.22 47.36
CA GLU A 239 -17.31 9.54 48.07
C GLU A 239 -16.07 9.14 47.26
N LEU A 240 -16.13 7.98 46.60
CA LEU A 240 -15.11 7.55 45.66
C LEU A 240 -14.93 8.60 44.54
N TYR A 241 -16.01 9.00 43.88
CA TYR A 241 -15.96 10.03 42.84
C TYR A 241 -15.37 11.35 43.33
N ASN A 242 -15.77 11.78 44.53
CA ASN A 242 -15.21 12.98 45.13
C ASN A 242 -13.70 12.84 45.41
N ALA A 243 -13.25 11.71 45.94
CA ALA A 243 -11.84 11.46 46.20
C ALA A 243 -11.01 11.48 44.92
N LEU A 244 -11.51 10.85 43.85
CA LEU A 244 -10.82 10.79 42.56
C LEU A 244 -10.87 12.10 41.78
N ARG A 245 -11.97 12.84 41.88
CA ARG A 245 -12.10 14.15 41.24
C ARG A 245 -11.18 15.20 41.85
N ASN A 246 -10.91 15.08 43.15
CA ASN A 246 -10.01 15.95 43.89
C ASN A 246 -8.56 15.49 43.87
N ALA A 247 -8.25 14.37 43.19
CA ALA A 247 -6.89 13.90 43.02
C ALA A 247 -6.10 14.85 42.12
N ASP A 248 -4.89 15.20 42.56
CA ASP A 248 -3.98 16.06 41.81
C ASP A 248 -3.29 15.31 40.65
N LYS A 249 -2.51 16.05 39.84
CA LYS A 249 -1.79 15.49 38.72
C LYS A 249 -0.60 14.59 39.12
N GLU A 250 -0.18 14.63 40.38
CA GLU A 250 0.90 13.82 40.94
C GLU A 250 0.37 12.54 41.61
N THR A 251 -0.95 12.32 41.52
CA THR A 251 -1.64 11.13 42.02
C THR A 251 -1.89 10.13 40.91
N GLY A 252 -1.37 8.92 41.08
CA GLY A 252 -1.69 7.77 40.23
C GLY A 252 -2.81 6.94 40.86
N VAL A 253 -3.74 6.47 40.04
CA VAL A 253 -4.84 5.61 40.47
C VAL A 253 -4.70 4.25 39.81
N LEU A 254 -4.52 3.21 40.62
CA LEU A 254 -4.49 1.82 40.18
C LEU A 254 -5.80 1.14 40.49
N VAL A 255 -6.51 0.70 39.48
CA VAL A 255 -7.85 0.13 39.60
C VAL A 255 -7.78 -1.38 39.48
N SER A 256 -8.42 -2.08 40.40
CA SER A 256 -8.69 -3.53 40.34
C SER A 256 -10.13 -3.80 39.93
N THR A 257 -10.97 -4.10 40.89
CA THR A 257 -12.39 -4.41 40.67
C THR A 257 -13.26 -3.58 41.62
N TRP A 258 -14.48 -3.32 41.20
CA TRP A 258 -15.52 -2.69 42.04
C TRP A 258 -16.86 -3.36 41.73
N PHE A 259 -17.00 -4.63 42.18
CA PHE A 259 -18.19 -5.43 41.91
C PHE A 259 -19.31 -5.23 42.91
N ALA A 260 -18.96 -4.87 44.14
CA ALA A 260 -19.94 -4.68 45.21
C ALA A 260 -19.71 -3.31 45.86
N GLU A 261 -20.77 -2.57 46.01
CA GLU A 261 -20.84 -1.42 46.89
C GLU A 261 -21.28 -1.94 48.28
N THR A 262 -20.68 -1.43 49.34
CA THR A 262 -20.90 -1.80 50.73
C THR A 262 -22.15 -2.65 51.03
N LEU A 263 -22.09 -3.49 52.02
CA LEU A 263 -23.08 -4.50 52.49
C LEU A 263 -24.58 -4.15 52.42
N THR A 264 -24.96 -2.97 52.02
CA THR A 264 -26.34 -2.47 52.00
C THR A 264 -26.91 -2.19 50.62
N SER A 265 -26.10 -2.05 49.58
CA SER A 265 -26.60 -1.78 48.23
C SER A 265 -26.05 -2.80 47.22
N GLN A 266 -26.93 -3.62 46.72
CA GLN A 266 -26.66 -4.70 45.79
C GLN A 266 -26.47 -4.25 44.35
N GLN A 267 -25.93 -3.05 44.10
CA GLN A 267 -25.75 -2.61 42.72
C GLN A 267 -24.39 -3.04 42.16
N MET A 268 -24.43 -3.94 41.23
CA MET A 268 -23.31 -4.24 40.37
C MET A 268 -22.99 -3.09 39.44
N LEU A 269 -21.75 -2.66 39.50
CA LEU A 269 -21.31 -1.42 38.86
C LEU A 269 -20.55 -1.67 37.57
N ILE A 270 -21.15 -2.30 36.57
CA ILE A 270 -20.67 -2.21 35.20
C ILE A 270 -20.60 -0.74 34.76
N ASN A 271 -21.59 0.04 35.19
CA ASN A 271 -21.62 1.48 34.98
C ASN A 271 -20.53 2.23 35.76
N ALA A 272 -19.94 1.64 36.82
CA ALA A 272 -18.87 2.31 37.56
C ALA A 272 -17.64 2.55 36.69
N TYR A 273 -17.21 1.57 35.92
CA TYR A 273 -16.08 1.76 35.00
C TYR A 273 -16.35 2.85 33.96
N ARG A 274 -17.56 2.89 33.38
CA ARG A 274 -17.98 3.97 32.48
C ARG A 274 -18.02 5.32 33.16
N SER A 275 -18.48 5.38 34.39
CA SER A 275 -18.51 6.62 35.16
C SER A 275 -17.10 7.10 35.54
N LEU A 276 -16.17 6.17 35.80
CA LEU A 276 -14.75 6.48 36.01
C LEU A 276 -14.10 7.10 34.78
N SER A 277 -14.59 6.83 33.58
CA SER A 277 -14.05 7.43 32.36
C SER A 277 -14.11 8.97 32.36
N SER A 278 -15.09 9.56 33.06
CA SER A 278 -15.26 11.00 33.20
C SER A 278 -14.25 11.68 34.13
N ILE A 279 -13.51 10.91 34.93
CA ILE A 279 -12.53 11.42 35.89
C ILE A 279 -11.29 11.92 35.14
N SER A 280 -10.79 13.10 35.46
CA SER A 280 -9.63 13.71 34.81
C SER A 280 -8.31 13.01 35.09
N SER A 281 -8.18 12.40 36.28
CA SER A 281 -6.96 11.67 36.67
C SER A 281 -6.75 10.43 35.80
N PRO A 282 -5.48 10.09 35.46
CA PRO A 282 -5.17 8.89 34.71
C PRO A 282 -5.40 7.64 35.55
N LEU A 283 -6.27 6.76 35.08
CA LEU A 283 -6.61 5.50 35.74
C LEU A 283 -5.82 4.36 35.09
N PHE A 284 -5.04 3.64 35.87
CA PHE A 284 -4.35 2.44 35.46
C PHE A 284 -5.09 1.21 35.99
N SER A 285 -5.11 0.14 35.20
CA SER A 285 -5.76 -1.11 35.57
C SER A 285 -4.75 -2.23 35.76
N ILE A 286 -5.01 -3.12 36.70
CA ILE A 286 -4.23 -4.37 36.84
C ILE A 286 -4.71 -5.48 35.91
N ARG A 287 -5.80 -5.25 35.15
CA ARG A 287 -6.44 -6.20 34.25
C ARG A 287 -6.90 -5.52 32.98
N TYR A 288 -7.27 -6.28 31.96
CA TYR A 288 -7.85 -5.76 30.72
C TYR A 288 -9.23 -5.09 30.91
N ALA A 289 -9.89 -5.32 32.02
CA ALA A 289 -11.20 -4.72 32.31
C ALA A 289 -11.15 -3.20 32.26
N GLY A 290 -12.10 -2.57 31.56
CA GLY A 290 -12.23 -1.12 31.44
C GLY A 290 -11.28 -0.48 30.42
N MET A 291 -10.53 -1.26 29.67
CA MET A 291 -9.63 -0.73 28.63
C MET A 291 -10.38 -0.17 27.41
N ASP A 292 -11.49 -0.77 27.03
CA ASP A 292 -12.26 -0.34 25.87
C ASP A 292 -13.18 0.87 26.20
N ASP A 293 -14.05 0.73 27.21
CA ASP A 293 -15.08 1.70 27.53
C ASP A 293 -14.92 2.40 28.89
N GLY A 294 -14.04 1.90 29.73
CA GLY A 294 -13.93 2.29 31.15
C GLY A 294 -13.01 3.46 31.44
N GLY A 295 -12.41 4.08 30.41
CA GLY A 295 -11.51 5.22 30.59
C GLY A 295 -10.16 4.88 31.25
N MET A 296 -9.79 3.59 31.27
CA MET A 296 -8.49 3.15 31.75
C MET A 296 -7.41 3.52 30.74
N VAL A 297 -6.33 4.12 31.22
CA VAL A 297 -5.17 4.50 30.39
C VAL A 297 -4.38 3.28 29.95
N GLY A 298 -4.23 2.33 30.85
CA GLY A 298 -3.42 1.14 30.63
C GLY A 298 -2.99 0.48 31.91
N GLY A 299 -2.03 -0.42 31.81
CA GLY A 299 -1.47 -1.15 32.94
C GLY A 299 -0.34 -2.07 32.51
N TYR A 300 0.17 -2.84 33.44
CA TYR A 300 1.12 -3.91 33.15
C TYR A 300 0.38 -5.24 33.21
N MET A 301 0.27 -5.92 32.07
CA MET A 301 -0.65 -7.05 31.90
C MET A 301 0.01 -8.19 31.14
N TYR A 302 -0.49 -9.42 31.35
CA TYR A 302 -0.07 -10.56 30.54
C TYR A 302 -0.53 -10.40 29.08
N ASN A 303 0.10 -11.13 28.17
CA ASN A 303 -0.31 -11.13 26.76
C ASN A 303 -1.60 -11.96 26.59
N GLU A 304 -2.72 -11.27 26.39
CA GLU A 304 -4.04 -11.91 26.26
C GLU A 304 -4.11 -12.89 25.10
N LYS A 305 -3.49 -12.59 23.97
CA LYS A 305 -3.47 -13.50 22.81
C LYS A 305 -2.76 -14.81 23.12
N ILE A 306 -1.64 -14.75 23.83
CA ILE A 306 -0.90 -15.94 24.24
C ILE A 306 -1.74 -16.74 25.23
N PHE A 307 -2.36 -16.05 26.19
CA PHE A 307 -3.24 -16.68 27.17
C PHE A 307 -4.42 -17.41 26.50
N ILE A 308 -5.13 -16.74 25.61
CA ILE A 308 -6.28 -17.32 24.89
C ILE A 308 -5.86 -18.49 23.99
N ASN A 309 -4.74 -18.39 23.29
CA ASN A 309 -4.24 -19.51 22.49
C ASN A 309 -3.94 -20.73 23.34
N GLU A 310 -3.32 -20.54 24.50
CA GLU A 310 -3.03 -21.61 25.43
C GLU A 310 -4.29 -22.20 26.05
N LEU A 311 -5.25 -21.34 26.41
CA LEU A 311 -6.58 -21.75 26.88
C LEU A 311 -7.25 -22.66 25.87
N LEU A 312 -7.35 -22.24 24.61
CA LEU A 312 -7.99 -23.02 23.55
C LEU A 312 -7.23 -24.33 23.25
N ARG A 313 -5.91 -24.31 23.39
CA ARG A 313 -5.08 -25.51 23.30
C ARG A 313 -5.44 -26.50 24.40
N ASN A 314 -5.55 -26.03 25.65
CA ASN A 314 -5.89 -26.88 26.80
C ASN A 314 -7.33 -27.43 26.69
N VAL A 315 -8.28 -26.58 26.30
CA VAL A 315 -9.66 -27.02 25.99
C VAL A 315 -9.64 -28.12 24.93
N SER A 316 -8.93 -27.93 23.83
CA SER A 316 -8.85 -28.92 22.75
C SER A 316 -8.19 -30.23 23.21
N GLN A 317 -7.15 -30.18 24.03
CA GLN A 317 -6.50 -31.39 24.58
C GLN A 317 -7.46 -32.19 25.44
N ILE A 318 -8.23 -31.51 26.32
CA ILE A 318 -9.19 -32.18 27.21
C ILE A 318 -10.33 -32.79 26.39
N LEU A 319 -10.87 -32.06 25.43
CA LEU A 319 -11.95 -32.57 24.56
C LEU A 319 -11.50 -33.79 23.73
N ASN A 320 -10.20 -33.86 23.41
CA ASN A 320 -9.60 -35.03 22.75
C ASN A 320 -9.23 -36.16 23.72
N GLY A 321 -9.66 -36.11 24.98
CA GLY A 321 -9.54 -37.19 25.95
C GLY A 321 -8.29 -37.14 26.86
N LYS A 322 -7.48 -36.05 26.80
CA LYS A 322 -6.38 -35.91 27.74
C LYS A 322 -6.90 -35.47 29.11
N PRO A 323 -6.59 -36.19 30.21
CA PRO A 323 -7.01 -35.77 31.55
C PRO A 323 -6.47 -34.37 31.89
N ALA A 324 -7.30 -33.52 32.51
CA ALA A 324 -6.90 -32.20 32.90
C ALA A 324 -5.68 -32.18 33.85
N ARG A 325 -5.60 -33.17 34.77
CA ARG A 325 -4.47 -33.33 35.69
C ARG A 325 -3.11 -33.55 35.02
N GLU A 326 -3.09 -34.02 33.76
CA GLU A 326 -1.85 -34.21 32.99
C GLU A 326 -1.43 -32.94 32.23
N ILE A 327 -2.25 -31.91 32.24
CA ILE A 327 -1.94 -30.62 31.62
C ILE A 327 -1.25 -29.74 32.67
N PRO A 328 -0.02 -29.26 32.41
CA PRO A 328 0.66 -28.37 33.33
C PRO A 328 -0.13 -27.09 33.61
N PHE A 329 -0.01 -26.57 34.82
CA PHE A 329 -0.54 -25.24 35.12
C PHE A 329 0.12 -24.20 34.24
N PHE A 330 -0.69 -23.31 33.69
CA PHE A 330 -0.21 -22.25 32.84
C PHE A 330 -0.13 -20.93 33.60
N VAL A 331 1.06 -20.34 33.58
CA VAL A 331 1.31 -18.98 34.05
C VAL A 331 1.88 -18.18 32.88
N PRO A 332 1.26 -17.09 32.46
CA PRO A 332 1.82 -16.27 31.37
C PRO A 332 3.23 -15.78 31.70
N ALA A 333 4.21 -16.17 30.86
CA ALA A 333 5.59 -15.73 31.02
C ALA A 333 5.79 -14.30 30.52
N ASP A 334 5.00 -13.89 29.53
CA ASP A 334 5.12 -12.58 28.89
C ASP A 334 4.07 -11.62 29.42
N ALA A 335 4.55 -10.58 30.09
CA ALA A 335 3.73 -9.45 30.49
C ALA A 335 4.27 -8.16 29.89
N HIS A 336 3.38 -7.28 29.49
CA HIS A 336 3.74 -6.05 28.79
C HIS A 336 2.98 -4.85 29.34
N PRO A 337 3.63 -3.65 29.29
CA PRO A 337 2.86 -2.42 29.40
C PRO A 337 1.83 -2.36 28.27
N THR A 338 0.58 -2.21 28.63
CA THR A 338 -0.54 -2.17 27.68
C THR A 338 -1.31 -0.88 27.88
N PHE A 339 -1.61 -0.17 26.79
CA PHE A 339 -2.25 1.14 26.85
C PHE A 339 -3.39 1.26 25.85
N ASN A 340 -4.46 1.93 26.24
CA ASN A 340 -5.39 2.54 25.30
C ASN A 340 -4.80 3.89 24.86
N TYR A 341 -4.39 3.97 23.59
CA TYR A 341 -3.68 5.15 23.08
C TYR A 341 -4.52 6.43 23.14
N THR A 342 -5.78 6.32 22.73
CA THR A 342 -6.72 7.44 22.72
C THR A 342 -6.96 7.96 24.14
N THR A 343 -7.22 7.07 25.09
CA THR A 343 -7.42 7.44 26.49
C THR A 343 -6.15 8.03 27.11
N LEU A 344 -5.00 7.45 26.83
CA LEU A 344 -3.71 7.94 27.30
C LEU A 344 -3.47 9.40 26.89
N VAL A 345 -3.70 9.72 25.61
CA VAL A 345 -3.53 11.08 25.08
C VAL A 345 -4.59 12.03 25.67
N ASN A 346 -5.85 11.59 25.75
CA ASN A 346 -6.94 12.41 26.29
C ASN A 346 -6.75 12.74 27.78
N LYS A 347 -6.11 11.85 28.54
CA LYS A 347 -5.75 12.10 29.95
C LYS A 347 -4.45 12.91 30.11
N GLY A 348 -3.87 13.39 29.01
CA GLY A 348 -2.71 14.29 29.01
C GLY A 348 -1.37 13.60 29.30
N LEU A 349 -1.30 12.27 29.22
CA LEU A 349 -0.05 11.54 29.37
C LEU A 349 0.75 11.55 28.05
N ASN A 350 2.07 11.58 28.20
CA ASN A 350 2.96 11.62 27.03
C ASN A 350 3.25 10.20 26.49
N PRO A 351 2.82 9.85 25.27
CA PRO A 351 3.07 8.54 24.69
C PRO A 351 4.57 8.18 24.52
N LYS A 352 5.45 9.18 24.50
CA LYS A 352 6.90 8.97 24.41
C LYS A 352 7.50 8.37 25.69
N LEU A 353 6.80 8.47 26.82
CA LEU A 353 7.21 7.87 28.09
C LEU A 353 6.87 6.37 28.16
N CYS A 354 6.02 5.88 27.28
CA CYS A 354 5.71 4.46 27.25
C CYS A 354 6.97 3.63 26.98
N PRO A 355 7.14 2.48 27.66
CA PRO A 355 8.21 1.53 27.35
C PRO A 355 8.18 1.08 25.88
N GLN A 356 9.35 0.71 25.33
CA GLN A 356 9.45 0.30 23.92
C GLN A 356 8.65 -0.95 23.58
N ASN A 357 8.49 -1.87 24.56
CA ASN A 357 7.71 -3.09 24.42
C ASN A 357 6.21 -2.92 24.73
N SER A 358 5.70 -1.69 24.73
CA SER A 358 4.29 -1.41 25.02
C SER A 358 3.37 -1.87 23.89
N ILE A 359 2.26 -2.49 24.25
CA ILE A 359 1.15 -2.80 23.35
C ILE A 359 0.14 -1.65 23.42
N PHE A 360 -0.35 -1.22 22.26
CA PHE A 360 -1.33 -0.16 22.18
C PHE A 360 -2.63 -0.66 21.54
N TYR A 361 -3.74 -0.43 22.24
CA TYR A 361 -5.08 -0.47 21.68
C TYR A 361 -5.44 0.91 21.12
N ASP A 362 -6.32 0.98 20.13
CA ASP A 362 -6.84 2.22 19.51
C ASP A 362 -5.75 3.21 19.08
N LYS A 363 -4.53 2.74 18.88
CA LYS A 363 -3.50 3.59 18.32
C LYS A 363 -3.86 3.88 16.88
N PRO A 364 -4.08 5.16 16.51
CA PRO A 364 -4.35 5.50 15.13
C PRO A 364 -3.22 4.98 14.27
N GLU A 365 -3.54 4.14 13.31
CA GLU A 365 -2.58 3.68 12.33
C GLU A 365 -2.00 4.89 11.62
N ASN A 366 -0.68 4.95 11.53
CA ASN A 366 -0.05 6.02 10.79
C ASN A 366 -0.53 5.95 9.34
N PHE A 367 -1.43 6.86 8.98
CA PHE A 367 -2.03 6.96 7.65
C PHE A 367 -0.98 6.84 6.54
N LEU A 368 0.16 7.53 6.72
CA LEU A 368 1.27 7.47 5.77
C LEU A 368 1.85 6.05 5.65
N LYS A 369 2.03 5.33 6.78
CA LYS A 369 2.54 3.96 6.75
C LYS A 369 1.55 2.99 6.11
N LYS A 370 0.27 3.11 6.42
CA LYS A 370 -0.79 2.25 5.89
C LYS A 370 -0.95 2.41 4.39
N TYR A 371 -0.90 3.65 3.91
CA TYR A 371 -1.18 3.99 2.52
C TYR A 371 0.07 4.34 1.70
N ILE A 372 1.29 4.12 2.24
CA ILE A 372 2.53 4.49 1.56
C ILE A 372 2.63 3.88 0.16
N TRP A 373 2.24 2.61 -0.01
CA TRP A 373 2.25 1.95 -1.29
C TRP A 373 1.21 2.52 -2.27
N VAL A 374 0.04 2.91 -1.76
CA VAL A 374 -1.00 3.56 -2.57
C VAL A 374 -0.55 4.96 -2.96
N ILE A 375 -0.02 5.74 -2.01
CA ILE A 375 0.51 7.09 -2.25
C ILE A 375 1.67 7.03 -3.26
N THR A 376 2.59 6.07 -3.08
CA THR A 376 3.70 5.86 -4.02
C THR A 376 3.19 5.45 -5.40
N GLY A 377 2.19 4.56 -5.47
CA GLY A 377 1.55 4.17 -6.72
C GLY A 377 0.88 5.34 -7.44
N ILE A 378 0.14 6.17 -6.71
CA ILE A 378 -0.47 7.40 -7.25
C ILE A 378 0.62 8.35 -7.76
N PHE A 379 1.68 8.56 -6.97
CA PHE A 379 2.79 9.44 -7.36
C PHE A 379 3.49 8.95 -8.65
N ILE A 380 3.77 7.65 -8.74
CA ILE A 380 4.36 7.04 -9.95
C ILE A 380 3.41 7.20 -11.15
N THR A 381 2.11 6.99 -10.96
CA THR A 381 1.10 7.14 -12.01
C THR A 381 1.04 8.59 -12.51
N LEU A 382 1.01 9.56 -11.60
CA LEU A 382 1.05 10.98 -11.95
C LEU A 382 2.33 11.36 -12.67
N LEU A 383 3.48 10.82 -12.23
CA LEU A 383 4.76 11.03 -12.91
C LEU A 383 4.74 10.46 -14.32
N LEU A 384 4.22 9.25 -14.51
CA LEU A 384 4.07 8.64 -15.84
C LEU A 384 3.14 9.46 -16.73
N ILE A 385 2.01 9.92 -16.20
CA ILE A 385 1.08 10.81 -16.93
C ILE A 385 1.80 12.10 -17.33
N ALA A 386 2.55 12.71 -16.41
CA ALA A 386 3.33 13.92 -16.70
C ALA A 386 4.36 13.69 -17.79
N LEU A 387 5.09 12.57 -17.74
CA LEU A 387 6.06 12.19 -18.79
C LEU A 387 5.37 11.94 -20.14
N ILE A 388 4.22 11.25 -20.14
CA ILE A 388 3.43 11.03 -21.36
C ILE A 388 2.95 12.36 -21.93
N GLN A 389 2.42 13.25 -21.08
CA GLN A 389 1.98 14.59 -21.51
C GLN A 389 3.15 15.43 -22.03
N GLN A 390 4.29 15.38 -21.37
CA GLN A 390 5.50 16.06 -21.83
C GLN A 390 5.92 15.55 -23.22
N LYS A 391 5.94 14.22 -23.39
CA LYS A 391 6.25 13.61 -24.69
C LYS A 391 5.22 13.96 -25.76
N ARG A 392 3.93 13.99 -25.40
CA ARG A 392 2.85 14.42 -26.29
C ARG A 392 2.99 15.88 -26.70
N ILE A 393 3.35 16.77 -25.77
CA ILE A 393 3.60 18.19 -26.06
C ILE A 393 4.80 18.34 -26.99
N GLN A 394 5.87 17.58 -26.76
CA GLN A 394 7.05 17.57 -27.64
C GLN A 394 6.67 17.11 -29.04
N MET A 395 5.95 16.01 -29.15
CA MET A 395 5.48 15.45 -30.42
C MET A 395 4.56 16.42 -31.18
N LEU A 396 3.64 17.11 -30.45
CA LEU A 396 2.80 18.15 -31.06
C LEU A 396 3.59 19.38 -31.51
N LYS A 397 4.61 19.76 -30.76
CA LYS A 397 5.52 20.83 -31.17
C LYS A 397 6.31 20.47 -32.44
N GLU A 398 6.77 19.24 -32.50
CA GLU A 398 7.52 18.73 -33.66
C GLU A 398 6.61 18.62 -34.89
N LEU A 399 5.38 18.08 -34.71
CA LEU A 399 4.39 18.05 -35.78
C LEU A 399 4.05 19.45 -36.32
N ARG A 400 3.81 20.41 -35.43
CA ARG A 400 3.60 21.80 -35.82
C ARG A 400 4.79 22.39 -36.53
N ARG A 401 6.02 22.02 -36.09
CA ARG A 401 7.26 22.48 -36.74
C ARG A 401 7.37 21.91 -38.14
N VAL A 402 7.07 20.61 -38.30
CA VAL A 402 7.06 19.96 -39.62
C VAL A 402 6.02 20.57 -40.52
N GLN A 403 4.78 20.73 -40.06
CA GLN A 403 3.71 21.37 -40.83
C GLN A 403 4.05 22.81 -41.22
N LYS A 404 4.64 23.58 -40.28
CA LYS A 404 5.09 24.94 -40.60
C LYS A 404 6.20 24.91 -41.62
N GLN A 405 7.12 23.97 -41.50
CA GLN A 405 8.22 23.81 -42.43
C GLN A 405 7.75 23.39 -43.84
N GLU A 406 6.76 22.46 -43.89
CA GLU A 406 6.10 22.10 -45.15
C GLU A 406 5.38 23.29 -45.78
N PHE A 407 4.64 24.05 -44.97
CA PHE A 407 3.95 25.25 -45.45
C PHE A 407 4.96 26.34 -45.91
N GLU A 408 6.01 26.56 -45.13
CA GLU A 408 7.08 27.47 -45.51
C GLU A 408 7.81 27.01 -46.78
N ASN A 409 7.99 25.67 -46.90
CA ASN A 409 8.58 25.11 -48.12
C ASN A 409 7.66 25.25 -49.32
N GLN A 410 6.35 25.00 -49.15
CA GLN A 410 5.39 25.25 -50.24
C GLN A 410 5.40 26.70 -50.72
N ILE A 411 5.36 27.64 -49.76
CA ILE A 411 5.48 29.06 -50.10
C ILE A 411 6.83 29.36 -50.78
N LYS A 412 7.91 28.77 -50.27
CA LYS A 412 9.22 28.92 -50.90
C LYS A 412 9.24 28.36 -52.30
N TYR A 413 8.67 27.17 -52.53
CA TYR A 413 8.63 26.56 -53.86
C TYR A 413 7.78 27.42 -54.83
N THR A 414 6.60 27.84 -54.39
CA THR A 414 5.77 28.73 -55.20
C THR A 414 6.49 30.05 -55.50
N ASN A 415 7.07 30.69 -54.47
CA ASN A 415 7.83 31.92 -54.65
C ASN A 415 9.09 31.73 -55.51
N LEU A 416 9.73 30.56 -55.39
CA LEU A 416 10.90 30.26 -56.24
C LEU A 416 10.47 30.14 -57.69
N ILE A 417 9.43 29.38 -57.98
CA ILE A 417 8.91 29.16 -59.33
C ILE A 417 8.43 30.52 -59.91
N ASP A 418 7.71 31.32 -59.11
CA ASP A 418 7.19 32.61 -59.56
C ASP A 418 8.26 33.68 -59.77
N ASN A 419 9.34 33.66 -58.97
CA ASN A 419 10.43 34.64 -59.07
C ASN A 419 11.64 34.14 -59.88
N MET A 420 11.63 32.88 -60.32
CA MET A 420 12.67 32.40 -61.22
C MET A 420 12.57 33.13 -62.58
N PRO A 421 13.68 33.58 -63.08
CA PRO A 421 13.73 34.16 -64.44
C PRO A 421 13.76 33.03 -65.49
N ILE A 422 12.87 32.08 -65.35
CA ILE A 422 12.67 30.92 -66.23
C ILE A 422 11.18 30.80 -66.51
N LEU A 423 10.85 30.42 -67.69
CA LEU A 423 9.45 30.11 -68.01
C LEU A 423 9.10 28.75 -67.45
N TYR A 424 8.10 28.74 -66.59
CA TYR A 424 7.52 27.50 -66.07
C TYR A 424 6.07 27.37 -66.51
N MET A 425 5.74 26.20 -66.97
CA MET A 425 4.37 25.82 -67.29
C MET A 425 4.12 24.38 -66.92
N LYS A 426 2.90 24.10 -66.46
CA LYS A 426 2.41 22.76 -66.17
C LYS A 426 1.31 22.45 -67.16
N GLU A 427 1.46 21.35 -67.86
CA GLU A 427 0.53 20.93 -68.90
C GLU A 427 0.02 19.52 -68.66
N LYS A 428 -1.28 19.32 -68.85
CA LYS A 428 -1.92 18.02 -68.87
C LYS A 428 -1.99 17.53 -70.28
N VAL A 429 -1.48 16.34 -70.57
CA VAL A 429 -1.56 15.75 -71.91
C VAL A 429 -2.87 15.04 -72.15
N ILE A 430 -3.37 15.15 -73.37
CA ILE A 430 -4.57 14.45 -73.84
C ILE A 430 -4.12 13.43 -74.86
N ARG A 431 -4.57 12.18 -74.68
CA ARG A 431 -4.24 11.04 -75.55
C ARG A 431 -5.42 10.65 -76.43
N ASN A 432 -5.14 10.15 -77.61
CA ASN A 432 -6.15 9.50 -78.47
C ASN A 432 -6.38 8.03 -78.07
N GLU A 433 -7.31 7.35 -78.73
CA GLU A 433 -7.64 5.95 -78.47
C GLU A 433 -6.44 5.00 -78.64
N ASN A 434 -5.45 5.38 -79.39
CA ASN A 434 -4.21 4.60 -79.59
C ASN A 434 -3.13 4.95 -78.54
N GLY A 435 -3.44 5.80 -77.55
CA GLY A 435 -2.50 6.15 -76.47
C GLY A 435 -1.48 7.24 -76.81
N ASN A 436 -1.51 7.79 -78.03
CA ASN A 436 -0.58 8.84 -78.47
C ASN A 436 -1.08 10.22 -77.97
N ILE A 437 -0.15 11.10 -77.60
CA ILE A 437 -0.41 12.48 -77.24
C ILE A 437 -0.89 13.25 -78.50
N VAL A 438 -2.06 13.84 -78.41
CA VAL A 438 -2.65 14.63 -79.48
C VAL A 438 -2.81 16.09 -79.15
N GLU A 439 -2.80 16.42 -77.84
CA GLU A 439 -3.03 17.76 -77.38
C GLU A 439 -2.51 17.93 -75.97
N THR A 440 -2.26 19.17 -75.52
CA THR A 440 -1.99 19.51 -74.13
C THR A 440 -2.95 20.59 -73.64
N ILE A 441 -3.17 20.67 -72.31
CA ILE A 441 -3.92 21.74 -71.66
C ILE A 441 -3.04 22.37 -70.56
N PHE A 442 -2.90 23.66 -70.59
CA PHE A 442 -2.17 24.43 -69.59
C PHE A 442 -2.89 24.38 -68.25
N CYS A 443 -2.26 23.83 -67.21
CA CYS A 443 -2.75 23.70 -65.84
C CYS A 443 -2.21 24.80 -64.92
N ASP A 444 -0.96 25.20 -65.10
CA ASP A 444 -0.33 26.24 -64.30
C ASP A 444 0.81 26.90 -65.06
N VAL A 445 1.10 28.17 -64.72
CA VAL A 445 2.24 28.94 -65.26
C VAL A 445 2.79 29.83 -64.13
N ASN A 446 4.08 30.13 -64.15
CA ASN A 446 4.66 31.04 -63.18
C ASN A 446 4.52 32.52 -63.61
N ARG A 447 4.81 33.43 -62.67
CA ARG A 447 4.73 34.86 -62.88
C ARG A 447 5.68 35.37 -63.99
N PHE A 448 6.82 34.73 -64.17
CA PHE A 448 7.79 35.10 -65.24
C PHE A 448 7.17 34.76 -66.60
N PHE A 449 6.48 33.68 -66.74
CA PHE A 449 5.74 33.35 -67.96
C PHE A 449 4.69 34.42 -68.28
N GLU A 450 3.96 34.89 -67.24
CA GLU A 450 2.95 35.95 -67.41
C GLU A 450 3.57 37.28 -67.90
N THR A 451 4.81 37.58 -67.47
CA THR A 451 5.47 38.76 -67.90
C THR A 451 5.98 38.70 -69.32
N CYS A 452 6.34 37.55 -69.82
CA CYS A 452 6.90 37.36 -71.15
C CYS A 452 5.82 37.12 -72.21
N PHE A 453 4.69 36.50 -71.86
CA PHE A 453 3.65 36.08 -72.81
C PHE A 453 2.27 36.66 -72.51
N ARG A 454 1.49 36.07 -71.64
CA ARG A 454 0.10 36.44 -71.31
C ARG A 454 -0.21 36.19 -69.88
N LYS A 455 -1.22 36.87 -69.31
CA LYS A 455 -1.68 36.64 -67.94
C LYS A 455 -2.23 35.22 -67.77
N LYS A 456 -1.96 34.61 -66.59
CA LYS A 456 -2.34 33.25 -66.19
C LYS A 456 -3.81 32.93 -66.48
N GLU A 457 -4.71 33.87 -66.18
CA GLU A 457 -6.16 33.74 -66.39
C GLU A 457 -6.54 33.47 -67.86
N ASN A 458 -5.67 33.93 -68.81
CA ASN A 458 -5.88 33.77 -70.24
C ASN A 458 -5.20 32.53 -70.83
N ILE A 459 -4.45 31.79 -70.01
CA ILE A 459 -3.63 30.65 -70.43
C ILE A 459 -4.16 29.36 -69.84
N ILE A 460 -4.52 29.36 -68.54
CA ILE A 460 -5.01 28.17 -67.88
C ILE A 460 -6.28 27.64 -68.54
N GLY A 461 -6.28 26.35 -68.84
CA GLY A 461 -7.36 25.65 -69.56
C GLY A 461 -7.29 25.77 -71.06
N LYS A 462 -6.36 26.53 -71.65
CA LYS A 462 -6.15 26.62 -73.09
C LYS A 462 -5.34 25.43 -73.59
N LYS A 463 -5.54 25.13 -74.87
CA LYS A 463 -4.82 24.05 -75.57
C LYS A 463 -3.44 24.50 -76.01
N GLY A 464 -2.46 23.56 -75.96
CA GLY A 464 -1.13 23.78 -76.41
C GLY A 464 -1.04 24.19 -77.88
N SER A 465 -1.81 23.52 -78.73
CA SER A 465 -1.91 23.84 -80.17
C SER A 465 -2.52 25.20 -80.47
N GLU A 466 -3.32 25.77 -79.56
CA GLU A 466 -3.92 27.11 -79.72
C GLU A 466 -2.89 28.24 -79.39
N LEU A 467 -2.00 27.99 -78.46
CA LEU A 467 -1.04 28.99 -78.00
C LEU A 467 0.31 28.87 -78.72
N PHE A 468 0.80 27.66 -78.98
CA PHE A 468 2.11 27.39 -79.58
C PHE A 468 2.01 26.30 -80.65
N PRO A 469 1.38 26.53 -81.79
CA PRO A 469 1.08 25.50 -82.80
C PRO A 469 2.34 24.90 -83.44
N GLU A 470 3.40 25.65 -83.64
CA GLU A 470 4.65 25.16 -84.23
C GLU A 470 5.44 24.25 -83.27
N SER A 471 5.51 24.61 -82.00
CA SER A 471 6.28 23.89 -81.00
C SER A 471 5.57 22.58 -80.55
N MET A 472 4.25 22.55 -80.63
CA MET A 472 3.46 21.41 -80.17
C MET A 472 3.83 20.08 -80.85
N THR A 473 4.02 20.13 -82.16
CA THR A 473 4.37 18.94 -82.95
C THR A 473 5.75 18.39 -82.56
N GLU A 474 6.72 19.28 -82.32
CA GLU A 474 8.07 18.90 -81.98
C GLU A 474 8.17 18.41 -80.51
N PHE A 475 7.45 19.10 -79.61
CA PHE A 475 7.48 18.78 -78.17
C PHE A 475 6.75 17.46 -77.85
N THR A 476 5.73 17.07 -78.63
CA THR A 476 4.99 15.85 -78.44
C THR A 476 5.86 14.63 -78.34
N HIS A 477 6.89 14.50 -79.15
CA HIS A 477 7.82 13.38 -79.11
C HIS A 477 8.65 13.36 -77.82
N PHE A 478 9.11 14.48 -77.36
CA PHE A 478 9.87 14.58 -76.11
C PHE A 478 8.94 14.38 -74.89
N MET A 479 7.71 14.88 -74.91
CA MET A 479 6.71 14.63 -73.87
C MET A 479 6.36 13.15 -73.73
N GLU A 480 6.15 12.45 -74.90
CA GLU A 480 5.88 11.03 -74.90
C GLU A 480 7.02 10.24 -74.30
N THR A 481 8.26 10.60 -74.61
CA THR A 481 9.47 9.96 -74.10
C THR A 481 9.66 10.22 -72.60
N ALA A 482 9.44 11.47 -72.13
CA ALA A 482 9.53 11.84 -70.72
C ALA A 482 8.50 11.09 -69.89
N LEU A 483 7.25 11.02 -70.29
CA LEU A 483 6.18 10.32 -69.60
C LEU A 483 6.36 8.78 -69.59
N ARG A 484 6.80 8.21 -70.72
CA ARG A 484 7.06 6.78 -70.82
C ARG A 484 8.26 6.32 -69.98
N GLU A 485 9.35 7.06 -70.02
CA GLU A 485 10.57 6.77 -69.28
C GLU A 485 10.57 7.27 -67.85
N LYS A 486 9.53 8.01 -67.50
CA LYS A 486 9.40 8.66 -66.17
C LYS A 486 10.64 9.42 -65.71
N ARG A 487 11.30 10.08 -66.63
CA ARG A 487 12.45 10.90 -66.37
C ARG A 487 12.35 12.24 -67.07
N SER A 488 13.04 13.22 -66.55
CA SER A 488 13.15 14.54 -67.21
C SER A 488 14.00 14.42 -68.47
N ILE A 489 13.55 15.09 -69.50
CA ILE A 489 14.23 15.21 -70.77
C ILE A 489 14.58 16.67 -71.00
N THR A 490 15.81 16.92 -71.30
CA THR A 490 16.30 18.24 -71.64
C THR A 490 16.67 18.29 -73.09
N PHE A 491 16.20 19.32 -73.80
CA PHE A 491 16.59 19.54 -75.17
C PHE A 491 16.63 21.07 -75.44
N PRO A 492 17.52 21.54 -76.29
CA PRO A 492 17.59 22.93 -76.71
C PRO A 492 16.48 23.22 -77.72
N TYR A 493 15.87 24.38 -77.61
CA TYR A 493 14.86 24.84 -78.56
C TYR A 493 15.03 26.34 -78.84
N TYR A 494 14.98 26.71 -80.10
CA TYR A 494 15.06 28.10 -80.50
C TYR A 494 13.69 28.65 -80.84
N PHE A 495 13.18 29.59 -80.03
CA PHE A 495 11.95 30.29 -80.29
C PHE A 495 12.20 31.46 -81.24
N LYS A 496 11.81 31.34 -82.51
CA LYS A 496 12.01 32.34 -83.54
C LYS A 496 11.37 33.70 -83.26
N ASP A 497 10.20 33.70 -82.60
CA ASP A 497 9.41 34.85 -82.27
C ASP A 497 10.08 35.81 -81.25
N VAL A 498 10.95 35.26 -80.40
CA VAL A 498 11.65 36.01 -79.34
C VAL A 498 13.15 35.96 -79.47
N ASP A 499 13.68 35.39 -80.55
CA ASP A 499 15.13 35.31 -80.90
C ASP A 499 16.00 34.83 -79.72
N THR A 500 15.49 33.77 -79.00
CA THR A 500 16.15 33.27 -77.76
C THR A 500 16.26 31.78 -77.76
N PHE A 501 17.43 31.26 -77.38
CA PHE A 501 17.61 29.83 -77.10
C PHE A 501 17.19 29.52 -75.72
N TYR A 502 16.30 28.54 -75.60
CA TYR A 502 15.89 27.97 -74.34
C TYR A 502 16.33 26.53 -74.26
N ASP A 503 16.91 26.14 -73.15
CA ASP A 503 16.99 24.74 -72.78
C ASP A 503 15.65 24.35 -72.12
N ILE A 504 14.89 23.54 -72.80
CA ILE A 504 13.59 23.05 -72.36
C ILE A 504 13.76 21.79 -71.60
N VAL A 505 13.36 21.80 -70.34
CA VAL A 505 13.31 20.63 -69.47
C VAL A 505 11.85 20.21 -69.34
N LEU A 506 11.53 19.03 -69.86
CA LEU A 506 10.22 18.37 -69.66
C LEU A 506 10.38 17.37 -68.54
N SER A 507 9.63 17.54 -67.48
CA SER A 507 9.63 16.64 -66.33
C SER A 507 8.24 16.05 -66.10
N PRO A 508 8.08 14.73 -66.01
CA PRO A 508 6.81 14.13 -65.59
C PRO A 508 6.42 14.65 -64.21
N SER A 509 5.19 15.17 -64.09
CA SER A 509 4.65 15.61 -62.80
C SER A 509 4.23 14.39 -61.96
N LEU A 510 3.97 14.59 -60.65
CA LEU A 510 3.40 13.58 -59.78
C LEU A 510 1.96 13.21 -60.16
N GLU A 511 1.30 14.11 -60.87
CA GLU A 511 -0.04 13.88 -61.39
C GLU A 511 0.02 13.11 -62.71
N GLU A 512 -0.84 12.10 -62.86
CA GLU A 512 -0.87 11.25 -64.02
C GLU A 512 -1.16 12.07 -65.31
N ASP A 513 -0.46 11.74 -66.40
CA ASP A 513 -0.53 12.44 -67.67
C ASP A 513 -0.32 13.99 -67.57
N THR A 514 0.57 14.39 -66.68
CA THR A 514 0.91 15.81 -66.51
C THR A 514 2.41 16.00 -66.61
N ILE A 515 2.81 17.07 -67.25
CA ILE A 515 4.21 17.44 -67.50
C ILE A 515 4.46 18.84 -66.99
N ASP A 516 5.58 18.99 -66.28
CA ASP A 516 6.17 20.28 -65.90
C ASP A 516 7.24 20.66 -66.93
N MET A 517 7.07 21.81 -67.54
CA MET A 517 7.98 22.32 -68.56
C MET A 517 8.68 23.55 -68.01
N PHE A 518 10.00 23.54 -68.11
CA PHE A 518 10.87 24.68 -67.75
C PHE A 518 11.66 25.09 -68.99
N CYS A 519 11.63 26.36 -69.33
CA CYS A 519 12.44 26.92 -70.42
C CYS A 519 13.49 27.87 -69.81
N LEU A 520 14.72 27.43 -69.87
CA LEU A 520 15.84 28.15 -69.27
C LEU A 520 16.69 28.86 -70.38
N ASP A 521 16.99 30.10 -70.14
CA ASP A 521 18.06 30.73 -70.86
C ASP A 521 19.43 30.21 -70.38
N SER A 522 20.15 29.52 -71.25
CA SER A 522 21.19 28.53 -70.85
C SER A 522 22.51 29.14 -70.37
N THR A 523 22.65 30.45 -70.24
CA THR A 523 23.99 31.06 -70.02
C THR A 523 24.38 31.16 -68.55
N GLU A 524 23.43 31.33 -67.62
CA GLU A 524 23.76 31.58 -66.21
C GLU A 524 23.90 30.33 -65.35
N LEU A 525 23.33 29.18 -65.75
CA LEU A 525 23.27 27.98 -64.93
C LEU A 525 24.62 27.31 -64.68
N HIS A 526 25.56 27.44 -65.65
CA HIS A 526 26.86 26.81 -65.58
C HIS A 526 27.79 27.43 -64.53
N ASN A 527 27.62 28.75 -64.26
CA ASN A 527 28.45 29.44 -63.29
C ASN A 527 28.11 29.13 -61.83
N ALA A 528 26.86 28.78 -61.52
CA ALA A 528 26.44 28.52 -60.15
C ALA A 528 26.92 27.14 -59.62
N GLN A 529 27.03 26.15 -60.48
CA GLN A 529 27.47 24.79 -60.08
C GLN A 529 28.97 24.70 -59.70
N GLN A 530 29.82 25.50 -60.33
CA GLN A 530 31.23 25.54 -60.00
C GLN A 530 31.54 26.14 -58.62
N MET A 531 30.72 27.04 -58.15
CA MET A 531 30.95 27.72 -56.87
C MET A 531 30.64 26.85 -55.63
N LEU A 532 29.67 25.94 -55.72
CA LEU A 532 29.27 25.05 -54.62
C LEU A 532 30.28 23.95 -54.32
N SER A 533 30.89 23.41 -55.37
CA SER A 533 31.89 22.34 -55.26
C SER A 533 33.19 22.82 -54.58
N SER A 534 33.54 24.10 -54.77
CA SER A 534 34.75 24.68 -54.19
C SER A 534 34.68 24.86 -52.68
N THR A 535 33.47 25.15 -52.12
CA THR A 535 33.30 25.51 -50.69
C THR A 535 33.36 24.29 -49.77
N ASN A 536 32.78 23.18 -50.19
CA ASN A 536 32.79 21.94 -49.39
C ASN A 536 34.19 21.31 -49.27
N HIS A 537 34.98 21.46 -50.31
CA HIS A 537 36.37 20.98 -50.31
C HIS A 537 37.25 21.73 -49.29
N LYS A 538 37.01 23.05 -49.10
CA LYS A 538 37.78 23.91 -48.18
C LYS A 538 37.54 23.57 -46.70
N LEU A 539 36.32 23.18 -46.30
CA LEU A 539 35.99 22.87 -44.91
C LEU A 539 36.61 21.54 -44.43
N SER A 540 36.59 20.52 -45.28
CA SER A 540 37.22 19.23 -45.00
C SER A 540 38.74 19.35 -44.81
N LEU A 541 39.36 20.21 -45.63
CA LEU A 541 40.82 20.45 -45.55
C LEU A 541 41.21 21.17 -44.24
N ALA A 542 40.35 22.06 -43.72
CA ALA A 542 40.65 22.84 -42.52
C ALA A 542 40.75 21.96 -41.24
N LEU A 543 39.85 21.01 -41.06
CA LEU A 543 39.90 20.05 -39.93
C LEU A 543 41.12 19.11 -40.04
N GLU A 544 41.50 18.79 -41.27
CA GLU A 544 42.64 17.92 -41.54
C GLU A 544 43.98 18.62 -41.22
N ILE A 545 44.11 19.89 -41.59
CA ILE A 545 45.29 20.70 -41.28
C ILE A 545 45.43 20.98 -39.78
N ALA A 546 44.32 21.18 -39.08
CA ALA A 546 44.31 21.44 -37.64
C ALA A 546 44.62 20.23 -36.78
N ASN A 547 44.64 19.03 -37.35
CA ASN A 547 44.88 17.75 -36.64
C ASN A 547 43.99 17.54 -35.41
N ILE A 548 42.74 18.01 -35.49
CA ILE A 548 41.75 17.94 -34.42
C ILE A 548 40.93 16.66 -34.58
N ILE A 549 40.91 15.80 -33.54
CA ILE A 549 40.10 14.60 -33.47
C ILE A 549 38.97 14.82 -32.47
N PRO A 550 37.73 14.97 -32.91
CA PRO A 550 36.60 15.09 -32.00
C PRO A 550 36.27 13.74 -31.35
N TRP A 551 35.93 13.76 -30.06
CA TRP A 551 35.48 12.61 -29.34
C TRP A 551 34.31 12.95 -28.41
N LYS A 552 33.51 11.96 -28.03
CA LYS A 552 32.34 12.08 -27.15
C LYS A 552 32.40 11.03 -26.06
N TRP A 553 32.26 11.44 -24.82
CA TRP A 553 32.17 10.54 -23.66
C TRP A 553 30.73 10.32 -23.27
N ASN A 554 30.28 9.08 -23.27
CA ASN A 554 28.99 8.66 -22.75
C ASN A 554 29.17 8.20 -21.30
N LEU A 555 28.79 9.05 -20.36
CA LEU A 555 28.93 8.79 -18.93
C LEU A 555 28.03 7.67 -18.41
N LYS A 556 26.91 7.36 -19.10
CA LYS A 556 26.00 6.30 -18.70
C LYS A 556 26.50 4.92 -19.10
N GLU A 557 27.17 4.84 -20.23
CA GLU A 557 27.67 3.59 -20.79
C GLU A 557 29.16 3.39 -20.54
N HIS A 558 29.78 4.32 -19.80
CA HIS A 558 31.22 4.29 -19.54
C HIS A 558 32.05 4.10 -20.81
N SER A 559 31.64 4.75 -21.90
CA SER A 559 32.24 4.59 -23.22
C SER A 559 32.66 5.91 -23.84
N ILE A 560 33.78 5.92 -24.52
CA ILE A 560 34.30 7.04 -25.28
C ILE A 560 34.23 6.68 -26.76
N LEU A 561 33.52 7.51 -27.55
CA LEU A 561 33.36 7.38 -28.99
C LEU A 561 34.24 8.39 -29.72
N CYS A 562 34.92 7.97 -30.77
CA CYS A 562 35.69 8.82 -31.66
C CYS A 562 35.13 8.78 -33.09
N ASP A 563 35.55 9.72 -33.93
CA ASP A 563 35.11 9.82 -35.32
C ASP A 563 35.53 8.56 -36.12
N ILE A 564 34.60 8.11 -36.98
CA ILE A 564 34.67 6.91 -37.80
C ILE A 564 35.88 6.88 -38.77
N ASN A 565 36.28 8.08 -39.23
CA ASN A 565 37.33 8.21 -40.24
C ASN A 565 38.75 8.28 -39.67
N ARG A 566 38.88 8.31 -38.34
CA ARG A 566 40.19 8.35 -37.67
C ARG A 566 40.13 7.51 -36.39
N PRO A 567 40.41 6.21 -36.45
CA PRO A 567 40.45 5.34 -35.27
C PRO A 567 41.48 5.87 -34.30
N ILE A 568 41.15 5.73 -32.99
CA ILE A 568 41.95 6.22 -31.87
C ILE A 568 43.37 5.59 -31.97
N ILE A 569 44.31 6.36 -32.46
CA ILE A 569 45.74 5.98 -32.49
C ILE A 569 46.24 5.64 -31.06
N MET A 570 45.55 6.10 -30.02
CA MET A 570 45.89 5.90 -28.61
C MET A 570 45.56 4.49 -28.04
N THR A 571 44.86 3.61 -28.74
CA THR A 571 44.36 2.37 -28.17
C THR A 571 45.12 1.12 -28.60
N ALA A 572 45.91 1.19 -29.63
CA ALA A 572 46.63 0.03 -30.16
C ALA A 572 48.08 -0.02 -29.74
N MET A 573 48.53 -1.10 -29.12
CA MET A 573 49.92 -1.50 -29.15
C MET A 573 50.28 -1.91 -30.58
N PRO A 574 51.51 -1.73 -31.03
CA PRO A 574 51.91 -2.20 -32.35
C PRO A 574 51.67 -3.71 -32.48
N GLY A 575 50.67 -4.09 -33.29
CA GLY A 575 50.30 -5.49 -33.55
C GLY A 575 48.84 -5.85 -33.29
N GLU A 576 48.03 -5.01 -32.65
CA GLU A 576 46.63 -5.29 -32.31
C GLU A 576 45.63 -4.32 -32.97
N ILE A 577 45.79 -4.02 -34.23
CA ILE A 577 44.76 -3.26 -34.96
C ILE A 577 43.69 -4.22 -35.43
N LYS A 578 42.62 -4.37 -34.67
CA LYS A 578 41.34 -4.83 -35.19
C LYS A 578 40.62 -3.62 -35.75
N GLU A 579 40.42 -3.61 -37.06
CA GLU A 579 39.51 -2.70 -37.74
C GLU A 579 38.15 -2.69 -37.01
N GLU A 580 37.62 -1.47 -36.71
CA GLU A 580 36.26 -1.25 -36.16
C GLU A 580 36.07 -1.11 -34.65
N GLN A 581 37.01 -0.70 -33.85
CA GLN A 581 36.66 -0.21 -32.50
C GLN A 581 36.43 1.31 -32.48
N LEU A 582 35.18 1.70 -32.74
CA LEU A 582 34.70 3.10 -32.65
C LEU A 582 34.50 3.58 -31.19
N SER A 583 34.49 2.66 -30.23
CA SER A 583 34.22 2.93 -28.84
C SER A 583 35.19 2.15 -27.96
N VAL A 584 35.72 2.79 -26.94
CA VAL A 584 36.52 2.19 -25.87
C VAL A 584 35.91 2.51 -24.52
N SER A 585 36.13 1.66 -23.50
CA SER A 585 35.70 2.00 -22.16
C SER A 585 36.50 3.20 -21.63
N ASP A 586 35.84 4.04 -20.83
CA ASP A 586 36.49 5.21 -20.21
C ASP A 586 37.67 4.78 -19.34
N GLU A 587 37.55 3.66 -18.62
CA GLU A 587 38.63 3.08 -17.83
C GLU A 587 39.84 2.71 -18.71
N GLN A 588 39.62 2.07 -19.86
CA GLN A 588 40.69 1.76 -20.82
C GLN A 588 41.34 3.02 -21.39
N TYR A 589 40.53 4.05 -21.70
CA TYR A 589 41.03 5.30 -22.22
C TYR A 589 41.93 6.00 -21.19
N PHE A 590 41.45 6.19 -19.96
CA PHE A 590 42.21 6.87 -18.90
C PHE A 590 43.40 6.04 -18.38
N SER A 591 43.35 4.72 -18.50
CA SER A 591 44.51 3.87 -18.14
C SER A 591 45.72 4.13 -19.01
N LYS A 592 45.56 4.62 -20.23
CA LYS A 592 46.63 4.94 -21.16
C LYS A 592 47.39 6.23 -20.80
N ILE A 593 46.83 7.09 -19.96
CA ILE A 593 47.54 8.27 -19.43
C ILE A 593 48.63 7.81 -18.48
N ILE A 594 49.85 8.40 -18.59
CA ILE A 594 50.94 8.04 -17.70
C ILE A 594 50.54 8.26 -16.22
N LYS A 595 51.12 7.43 -15.32
CA LYS A 595 50.70 7.37 -13.91
C LYS A 595 50.77 8.72 -13.19
N GLU A 596 51.74 9.56 -13.57
CA GLU A 596 51.96 10.88 -12.97
C GLU A 596 50.89 11.90 -13.36
N ASP A 597 50.41 11.87 -14.61
CA ASP A 597 49.42 12.81 -15.13
C ASP A 597 47.98 12.40 -14.85
N ARG A 598 47.73 11.10 -14.67
CA ARG A 598 46.39 10.52 -14.52
C ARG A 598 45.57 11.10 -13.37
N PRO A 599 46.09 11.27 -12.13
CA PRO A 599 45.27 11.81 -11.04
C PRO A 599 44.78 13.23 -11.33
N ARG A 600 45.63 14.06 -11.91
CA ARG A 600 45.30 15.45 -12.27
C ARG A 600 44.24 15.51 -13.36
N VAL A 601 44.39 14.73 -14.40
CA VAL A 601 43.43 14.66 -15.50
C VAL A 601 42.10 14.11 -15.04
N MET A 602 42.09 13.04 -14.27
CA MET A 602 40.87 12.44 -13.70
C MET A 602 40.12 13.43 -12.80
N GLN A 603 40.86 14.18 -11.97
CA GLN A 603 40.25 15.19 -11.09
C GLN A 603 39.60 16.32 -11.92
N ALA A 604 40.25 16.77 -12.97
CA ALA A 604 39.71 17.82 -13.86
C ALA A 604 38.41 17.37 -14.54
N PHE A 605 38.33 16.12 -15.00
CA PHE A 605 37.13 15.59 -15.58
C PHE A 605 36.03 15.31 -14.53
N HIS A 606 36.41 14.91 -13.32
CA HIS A 606 35.46 14.75 -12.21
C HIS A 606 34.82 16.09 -11.84
N ASP A 607 35.61 17.13 -11.73
CA ASP A 607 35.12 18.48 -11.44
C ASP A 607 34.18 19.02 -12.56
N LEU A 608 34.43 18.62 -13.81
CA LEU A 608 33.53 18.94 -14.94
C LEU A 608 32.19 18.19 -14.81
N ILE A 609 32.22 16.90 -14.48
CA ILE A 609 31.02 16.07 -14.32
C ILE A 609 30.18 16.55 -13.13
N GLU A 610 30.81 16.93 -12.03
CA GLU A 610 30.14 17.51 -10.86
C GLU A 610 29.65 18.95 -11.07
N GLY A 611 29.94 19.54 -12.23
CA GLY A 611 29.51 20.89 -12.57
C GLY A 611 30.30 22.01 -11.87
N LYS A 612 31.45 21.70 -11.27
CA LYS A 612 32.33 22.70 -10.64
C LYS A 612 33.03 23.60 -11.64
N ILE A 613 33.27 23.08 -12.84
CA ILE A 613 33.85 23.79 -13.97
C ILE A 613 33.06 23.52 -15.23
N ASN A 614 33.05 24.46 -16.17
CA ASN A 614 32.27 24.37 -17.42
C ASN A 614 33.06 23.80 -18.60
N LYS A 615 34.36 23.73 -18.50
CA LYS A 615 35.26 23.18 -19.53
C LYS A 615 36.56 22.71 -18.90
N VAL A 616 37.15 21.71 -19.49
CA VAL A 616 38.48 21.19 -19.15
C VAL A 616 39.43 21.46 -20.31
N LYS A 617 40.61 21.91 -19.99
CA LYS A 617 41.72 22.01 -20.94
C LYS A 617 42.95 21.42 -20.22
N GLU A 618 43.29 20.20 -20.55
CA GLU A 618 44.40 19.49 -19.91
C GLU A 618 45.37 18.94 -20.95
N GLU A 619 46.64 19.14 -20.71
CA GLU A 619 47.71 18.52 -21.46
C GLU A 619 48.23 17.32 -20.67
N TYR A 620 48.27 16.17 -21.27
CA TYR A 620 48.73 14.94 -20.63
C TYR A 620 49.52 14.06 -21.58
N ARG A 621 50.40 13.29 -21.00
CA ARG A 621 51.28 12.41 -21.75
C ARG A 621 50.67 11.01 -21.85
N VAL A 622 50.74 10.45 -23.05
CA VAL A 622 50.33 9.06 -23.29
C VAL A 622 51.56 8.30 -23.82
N PRO A 623 51.89 7.15 -23.27
CA PRO A 623 53.01 6.36 -23.75
C PRO A 623 52.75 5.86 -25.19
N VAL A 624 53.50 6.37 -26.14
CA VAL A 624 53.55 5.84 -27.53
C VAL A 624 54.88 5.21 -27.76
N SER A 625 54.89 4.16 -28.52
CA SER A 625 56.00 3.20 -28.66
C SER A 625 57.35 3.84 -29.13
N TYR A 626 57.39 5.08 -29.59
CA TYR A 626 58.64 5.73 -30.06
C TYR A 626 58.72 7.26 -29.90
N THR A 627 57.65 8.00 -29.47
CA THR A 627 57.74 9.43 -29.21
C THR A 627 56.67 9.87 -28.21
N HIS A 628 57.03 10.72 -27.26
CA HIS A 628 56.06 11.41 -26.40
C HIS A 628 55.28 12.47 -27.21
N LEU A 629 54.06 12.19 -27.54
CA LEU A 629 53.14 13.19 -28.11
C LEU A 629 52.33 13.81 -26.96
N THR A 630 52.50 15.10 -26.79
CA THR A 630 51.60 15.91 -26.00
C THR A 630 50.41 16.31 -26.87
N LEU A 631 49.22 15.79 -26.58
CA LEU A 631 48.01 16.19 -27.27
C LEU A 631 47.28 17.26 -26.43
N PRO A 632 47.09 18.47 -26.91
CA PRO A 632 46.21 19.42 -26.26
C PRO A 632 44.76 18.95 -26.43
N THR A 633 44.06 18.77 -25.33
CA THR A 633 42.62 18.49 -25.33
C THR A 633 41.88 19.82 -25.11
N ILE A 634 41.05 20.21 -26.04
CA ILE A 634 40.16 21.37 -25.92
C ILE A 634 38.81 20.91 -25.38
#